data_86ab13809e685304b6ec51cee1b693ac
#
_entry.id   86ab13809e685304b6ec51cee1b693ac
#
_cell.length_a   1.000
_cell.length_b   1.000
_cell.length_c   1.000
_cell.angle_alpha   90.00
_cell.angle_beta   90.00
_cell.angle_gamma   90.00
#
_symmetry.space_group_name_H-M   'P 1'
#
loop_
_entity.id
_entity.type
_entity.pdbx_description
1 polymer ?
#
loop_
_entity_poly.entity_id
_entity_poly.type
_entity_poly.pdbx_seq_one_letter_code
_entity_poly.pdbx_strand_id
1 'polypeptide(L)'
;LAKARTIDEYLTTASTEQRAVLEKLRQAIHAAAPGVEEGISYGLAGFKLNGRPLVYFGAWEKHCALYAASPTIQKKFQKELRGFEQSKGTIRFTSDKPLPATLIRKLVKARIAENEARAGKPK
;
A
#
# COMPACT_ATOMS: atom_id res chain seq x y z
N LEU A 1 7.77 -1.46 24.68
CA LEU A 1 8.06 -2.14 23.43
C LEU A 1 8.64 -1.17 22.41
N ALA A 2 9.72 -1.56 21.79
CA ALA A 2 10.34 -0.74 20.78
C ALA A 2 9.44 -0.68 19.55
N LYS A 3 9.22 0.52 19.02
CA LYS A 3 8.47 0.68 17.79
C LYS A 3 9.36 0.27 16.62
N ALA A 4 8.75 -0.31 15.60
CA ALA A 4 9.47 -0.67 14.39
C ALA A 4 10.06 0.58 13.73
N ARG A 5 11.28 0.47 13.23
CA ARG A 5 11.96 1.55 12.53
C ARG A 5 12.10 1.26 11.04
N THR A 6 11.94 0.01 10.66
CA THR A 6 12.04 -0.42 9.27
C THR A 6 10.85 -1.32 8.95
N ILE A 7 10.60 -1.51 7.66
CA ILE A 7 9.55 -2.42 7.23
C ILE A 7 9.90 -3.85 7.64
N ASP A 8 11.17 -4.24 7.57
CA ASP A 8 11.59 -5.55 8.03
C ASP A 8 11.19 -5.79 9.49
N GLU A 9 11.47 -4.81 10.35
CA GLU A 9 11.07 -4.90 11.76
C GLU A 9 9.55 -4.93 11.91
N TYR A 10 8.85 -4.10 11.13
CA TYR A 10 7.39 -4.05 11.18
C TYR A 10 6.78 -5.42 10.84
N LEU A 11 7.32 -6.08 9.82
CA LEU A 11 6.81 -7.37 9.39
C LEU A 11 6.98 -8.46 10.45
N THR A 12 7.96 -8.33 11.34
CA THR A 12 8.12 -9.30 12.43
C THR A 12 6.98 -9.26 13.42
N THR A 13 6.20 -8.18 13.45
CA THR A 13 5.06 -8.06 14.37
C THR A 13 3.79 -8.71 13.81
N ALA A 14 3.77 -9.03 12.52
CA ALA A 14 2.62 -9.65 11.88
C ALA A 14 2.67 -11.17 12.03
N SER A 15 1.51 -11.82 11.88
CA SER A 15 1.47 -13.28 11.88
C SER A 15 2.24 -13.82 10.68
N THR A 16 2.58 -15.09 10.69
CA THR A 16 3.30 -15.72 9.59
C THR A 16 2.51 -15.59 8.29
N GLU A 17 1.22 -15.81 8.32
CA GLU A 17 0.35 -15.72 7.15
C GLU A 17 0.27 -14.30 6.63
N GLN A 18 0.11 -13.33 7.52
CA GLN A 18 0.08 -11.92 7.13
C GLN A 18 1.42 -11.46 6.58
N ARG A 19 2.51 -11.90 7.20
CA ARG A 19 3.85 -11.55 6.75
C ARG A 19 4.09 -12.00 5.32
N ALA A 20 3.68 -13.22 4.99
CA ALA A 20 3.85 -13.75 3.64
C ALA A 20 3.11 -12.89 2.60
N VAL A 21 1.88 -12.52 2.92
CA VAL A 21 1.06 -11.68 2.02
C VAL A 21 1.63 -10.27 1.91
N LEU A 22 2.04 -9.70 3.03
CA LEU A 22 2.61 -8.35 3.04
C LEU A 22 3.96 -8.29 2.33
N GLU A 23 4.75 -9.36 2.38
CA GLU A 23 6.01 -9.41 1.66
C GLU A 23 5.78 -9.41 0.14
N LYS A 24 4.75 -10.12 -0.31
CA LYS A 24 4.37 -10.10 -1.73
C LYS A 24 3.86 -8.72 -2.14
N LEU A 25 3.10 -8.06 -1.28
CA LEU A 25 2.64 -6.70 -1.50
C LEU A 25 3.82 -5.74 -1.63
N ARG A 26 4.79 -5.87 -0.73
CA ARG A 26 6.01 -5.09 -0.76
C ARG A 26 6.75 -5.25 -2.09
N GLN A 27 6.91 -6.49 -2.54
CA GLN A 27 7.57 -6.77 -3.81
C GLN A 27 6.82 -6.18 -4.99
N ALA A 28 5.49 -6.25 -4.98
CA ALA A 28 4.67 -5.68 -6.06
C ALA A 28 4.80 -4.16 -6.10
N ILE A 29 4.88 -3.51 -4.94
CA ILE A 29 5.09 -2.07 -4.86
C ILE A 29 6.44 -1.70 -5.46
N HIS A 30 7.50 -2.42 -5.12
CA HIS A 30 8.83 -2.16 -5.68
C HIS A 30 8.86 -2.37 -7.18
N ALA A 31 8.17 -3.40 -7.67
CA ALA A 31 8.12 -3.67 -9.10
C ALA A 31 7.39 -2.56 -9.86
N ALA A 32 6.35 -1.99 -9.27
CA ALA A 32 5.57 -0.93 -9.90
C ALA A 32 6.22 0.45 -9.77
N ALA A 33 7.07 0.62 -8.77
CA ALA A 33 7.70 1.92 -8.47
C ALA A 33 9.20 1.74 -8.23
N PRO A 34 9.99 1.51 -9.29
CA PRO A 34 11.44 1.41 -9.14
C PRO A 34 11.99 2.67 -8.49
N GLY A 35 12.88 2.49 -7.52
CA GLY A 35 13.44 3.62 -6.78
C GLY A 35 12.62 4.05 -5.58
N VAL A 36 11.52 3.36 -5.28
CA VAL A 36 10.70 3.68 -4.12
C VAL A 36 11.51 3.48 -2.82
N GLU A 37 11.32 4.41 -1.89
CA GLU A 37 12.00 4.36 -0.60
C GLU A 37 11.04 3.85 0.47
N GLU A 38 11.52 2.95 1.31
CA GLU A 38 10.76 2.37 2.40
C GLU A 38 11.03 3.08 3.71
N GLY A 39 10.04 3.10 4.58
CA GLY A 39 10.20 3.65 5.92
C GLY A 39 8.96 3.38 6.76
N ILE A 40 8.97 3.89 7.96
CA ILE A 40 7.82 3.80 8.86
C ILE A 40 7.26 5.20 9.01
N SER A 41 5.95 5.34 8.76
CA SER A 41 5.23 6.60 8.93
C SER A 41 3.89 6.30 9.58
N TYR A 42 3.53 7.07 10.59
CA TYR A 42 2.26 6.87 11.31
C TYR A 42 2.14 5.46 11.88
N GLY A 43 3.26 4.82 12.22
CA GLY A 43 3.25 3.44 12.71
C GLY A 43 2.97 2.39 11.65
N LEU A 44 3.01 2.76 10.37
CA LEU A 44 2.72 1.89 9.24
C LEU A 44 3.94 1.75 8.34
N ALA A 45 3.95 0.67 7.55
CA ALA A 45 4.94 0.51 6.50
C ALA A 45 4.64 1.52 5.40
N GLY A 46 5.56 2.43 5.14
CA GLY A 46 5.34 3.51 4.20
C GLY A 46 6.31 3.47 3.04
N PHE A 47 5.85 3.95 1.90
CA PHE A 47 6.63 3.98 0.66
C PHE A 47 6.56 5.38 0.07
N LYS A 48 7.72 5.93 -0.28
CA LYS A 48 7.81 7.25 -0.90
C LYS A 48 8.54 7.16 -2.23
N LEU A 49 8.11 7.95 -3.17
CA LEU A 49 8.78 8.05 -4.46
C LEU A 49 9.02 9.53 -4.76
N ASN A 50 10.27 9.89 -5.02
CA ASN A 50 10.67 11.28 -5.28
C ASN A 50 10.25 12.21 -4.14
N GLY A 51 10.40 11.73 -2.90
CA GLY A 51 10.10 12.51 -1.71
C GLY A 51 8.62 12.64 -1.38
N ARG A 52 7.75 11.99 -2.14
CA ARG A 52 6.29 12.07 -1.94
C ARG A 52 5.73 10.76 -1.43
N PRO A 53 4.83 10.82 -0.45
CA PRO A 53 4.16 9.60 0.01
C PRO A 53 3.44 8.92 -1.15
N LEU A 54 3.61 7.62 -1.26
CA LEU A 54 3.00 6.85 -2.33
C LEU A 54 1.89 5.97 -1.78
N VAL A 55 2.26 5.00 -0.97
CA VAL A 55 1.31 4.05 -0.38
C VAL A 55 1.82 3.65 1.00
N TYR A 56 0.90 3.12 1.82
CA TYR A 56 1.22 2.56 3.13
C TYR A 56 0.50 1.24 3.27
N PHE A 57 1.03 0.35 4.10
CA PHE A 57 0.23 -0.82 4.50
C PHE A 57 0.40 -1.08 5.99
N GLY A 58 -0.58 -1.78 6.53
CA GLY A 58 -0.56 -2.15 7.94
C GLY A 58 -1.17 -3.52 8.15
N ALA A 59 -0.79 -4.15 9.25
CA ALA A 59 -1.32 -5.43 9.69
C ALA A 59 -2.05 -5.21 11.01
N TRP A 60 -3.26 -5.74 11.08
CA TRP A 60 -4.11 -5.69 12.26
C TRP A 60 -4.40 -7.12 12.68
N GLU A 61 -5.06 -7.31 13.79
CA GLU A 61 -5.29 -8.65 14.31
C GLU A 61 -6.00 -9.56 13.31
N LYS A 62 -7.04 -9.08 12.66
CA LYS A 62 -7.87 -9.89 11.77
C LYS A 62 -7.81 -9.52 10.30
N HIS A 63 -7.06 -8.50 9.96
CA HIS A 63 -6.97 -8.06 8.56
C HIS A 63 -5.71 -7.27 8.31
N CYS A 64 -5.44 -7.03 7.04
CA CYS A 64 -4.42 -6.10 6.60
C CYS A 64 -5.09 -4.97 5.85
N ALA A 65 -4.40 -3.86 5.70
CA ALA A 65 -4.96 -2.72 4.97
C ALA A 65 -3.89 -2.09 4.08
N LEU A 66 -4.33 -1.64 2.92
CA LEU A 66 -3.51 -0.86 2.01
C LEU A 66 -4.10 0.55 1.98
N TYR A 67 -3.28 1.54 2.31
CA TYR A 67 -3.67 2.94 2.33
C TYR A 67 -2.99 3.61 1.14
N ALA A 68 -3.62 3.51 0.00
CA ALA A 68 -2.96 3.89 -1.24
C ALA A 68 -3.85 4.68 -2.17
N ALA A 69 -5.15 4.58 -1.94
CA ALA A 69 -6.05 4.99 -2.98
C ALA A 69 -6.79 6.25 -2.58
N SER A 70 -6.73 7.26 -3.44
CA SER A 70 -7.63 8.39 -3.33
C SER A 70 -9.03 7.91 -3.70
N PRO A 71 -10.10 8.64 -3.37
CA PRO A 71 -11.43 8.29 -3.83
C PRO A 71 -11.52 8.15 -5.35
N THR A 72 -10.76 8.97 -6.08
CA THR A 72 -10.71 8.89 -7.55
C THR A 72 -10.16 7.54 -8.01
N ILE A 73 -9.09 7.09 -7.38
CA ILE A 73 -8.47 5.79 -7.71
C ILE A 73 -9.41 4.65 -7.34
N GLN A 74 -10.05 4.74 -6.17
CA GLN A 74 -11.00 3.71 -5.75
C GLN A 74 -12.16 3.58 -6.72
N LYS A 75 -12.66 4.71 -7.22
CA LYS A 75 -13.74 4.71 -8.21
C LYS A 75 -13.27 4.11 -9.54
N LYS A 76 -12.08 4.46 -9.96
CA LYS A 76 -11.51 3.96 -11.22
C LYS A 76 -11.38 2.43 -11.22
N PHE A 77 -11.01 1.85 -10.09
CA PHE A 77 -10.79 0.41 -9.97
C PHE A 77 -11.91 -0.30 -9.19
N GLN A 78 -13.10 0.29 -9.15
CA GLN A 78 -14.20 -0.27 -8.34
C GLN A 78 -14.57 -1.71 -8.73
N LYS A 79 -14.41 -2.07 -9.98
CA LYS A 79 -14.72 -3.45 -10.43
C LYS A 79 -13.71 -4.44 -9.85
N GLU A 80 -12.42 -4.09 -9.94
CA GLU A 80 -11.36 -4.96 -9.44
C GLU A 80 -11.36 -5.03 -7.92
N LEU A 81 -11.82 -3.97 -7.27
CA LEU A 81 -11.88 -3.90 -5.81
C LEU A 81 -13.16 -4.51 -5.22
N ARG A 82 -14.07 -4.94 -6.08
CA ARG A 82 -15.30 -5.59 -5.61
C ARG A 82 -14.95 -6.83 -4.80
N GLY A 83 -15.58 -6.98 -3.66
CA GLY A 83 -15.29 -8.08 -2.77
C GLY A 83 -14.26 -7.80 -1.70
N PHE A 84 -13.63 -6.63 -1.77
CA PHE A 84 -12.74 -6.16 -0.71
C PHE A 84 -13.44 -5.07 0.08
N GLU A 85 -13.28 -5.13 1.40
CA GLU A 85 -13.85 -4.12 2.27
C GLU A 85 -13.10 -2.81 2.10
N GLN A 86 -13.79 -1.71 1.98
CA GLN A 86 -13.19 -0.41 1.73
C GLN A 86 -13.79 0.68 2.60
N SER A 87 -12.96 1.68 2.87
CA SER A 87 -13.40 2.97 3.36
C SER A 87 -12.57 4.00 2.61
N LYS A 88 -12.80 5.28 2.84
CA LYS A 88 -12.13 6.33 2.11
C LYS A 88 -10.60 6.18 2.20
N GLY A 89 -9.97 5.94 1.08
CA GLY A 89 -8.51 5.80 0.99
C GLY A 89 -7.95 4.48 1.48
N THR A 90 -8.81 3.55 1.91
CA THR A 90 -8.36 2.31 2.55
C THR A 90 -8.98 1.10 1.88
N ILE A 91 -8.17 0.09 1.63
CA ILE A 91 -8.63 -1.20 1.11
C ILE A 91 -8.19 -2.27 2.10
N ARG A 92 -9.14 -3.05 2.61
CA ARG A 92 -8.85 -4.12 3.57
C ARG A 92 -8.83 -5.46 2.89
N PHE A 93 -7.92 -6.30 3.33
CA PHE A 93 -7.79 -7.65 2.80
C PHE A 93 -7.30 -8.58 3.92
N THR A 94 -7.36 -9.88 3.66
CA THR A 94 -6.91 -10.89 4.62
C THR A 94 -5.87 -11.77 3.98
N SER A 95 -5.19 -12.59 4.78
CA SER A 95 -4.24 -13.54 4.25
C SER A 95 -4.91 -14.60 3.37
N ASP A 96 -6.20 -14.88 3.63
CA ASP A 96 -6.98 -15.81 2.81
C ASP A 96 -7.39 -15.22 1.48
N LYS A 97 -7.52 -13.89 1.43
CA LYS A 97 -7.94 -13.19 0.23
C LYS A 97 -7.06 -11.97 0.03
N PRO A 98 -5.82 -12.18 -0.44
CA PRO A 98 -4.89 -11.08 -0.64
C PRO A 98 -5.25 -10.29 -1.89
N LEU A 99 -4.72 -9.07 -1.96
CA LEU A 99 -4.85 -8.27 -3.17
C LEU A 99 -3.98 -8.88 -4.26
N PRO A 100 -4.52 -9.08 -5.48
CA PRO A 100 -3.70 -9.60 -6.59
C PRO A 100 -2.56 -8.65 -6.93
N ALA A 101 -1.40 -9.20 -7.27
CA ALA A 101 -0.23 -8.40 -7.61
C ALA A 101 -0.50 -7.47 -8.80
N THR A 102 -1.28 -7.91 -9.77
CA THR A 102 -1.64 -7.08 -10.92
C THR A 102 -2.45 -5.87 -10.51
N LEU A 103 -3.36 -6.05 -9.55
CA LEU A 103 -4.17 -4.95 -9.03
C LEU A 103 -3.30 -3.97 -8.24
N ILE A 104 -2.40 -4.49 -7.42
CA ILE A 104 -1.47 -3.66 -6.64
C ILE A 104 -0.66 -2.77 -7.60
N ARG A 105 -0.14 -3.34 -8.69
CA ARG A 105 0.62 -2.56 -9.67
C ARG A 105 -0.22 -1.44 -10.27
N LYS A 106 -1.48 -1.73 -10.62
CA LYS A 106 -2.38 -0.72 -11.18
C LYS A 106 -2.63 0.42 -10.20
N LEU A 107 -2.87 0.06 -8.94
CA LEU A 107 -3.12 1.06 -7.89
C LEU A 107 -1.89 1.93 -7.66
N VAL A 108 -0.71 1.32 -7.58
CA VAL A 108 0.54 2.05 -7.37
C VAL A 108 0.84 2.98 -8.54
N LYS A 109 0.70 2.49 -9.76
CA LYS A 109 0.93 3.32 -10.95
C LYS A 109 -0.04 4.48 -11.04
N ALA A 110 -1.29 4.25 -10.68
CA ALA A 110 -2.30 5.32 -10.66
C ALA A 110 -1.93 6.38 -9.61
N ARG A 111 -1.41 5.94 -8.46
CA ARG A 111 -0.97 6.87 -7.41
C ARG A 111 0.23 7.68 -7.86
N ILE A 112 1.17 7.06 -8.56
CA ILE A 112 2.34 7.76 -9.12
C ILE A 112 1.86 8.84 -10.08
N ALA A 113 0.97 8.49 -11.00
CA ALA A 113 0.43 9.43 -11.98
C ALA A 113 -0.28 10.60 -11.30
N GLU A 114 -1.04 10.31 -10.26
CA GLU A 114 -1.74 11.34 -9.49
C GLU A 114 -0.76 12.30 -8.82
N ASN A 115 0.29 11.76 -8.20
CA ASN A 115 1.32 12.58 -7.57
C ASN A 115 2.07 13.42 -8.59
N GLU A 116 2.37 12.87 -9.74
CA GLU A 116 3.08 13.59 -10.82
C GLU A 116 2.21 14.72 -11.38
N ALA A 117 0.92 14.46 -11.54
CA ALA A 117 -0.02 15.47 -12.03
C ALA A 117 -0.09 16.66 -11.09
N ARG A 118 -0.08 16.40 -9.77
CA ARG A 118 -0.07 17.48 -8.78
C ARG A 118 1.23 18.27 -8.83
N ALA A 119 2.35 17.58 -9.00
CA ALA A 119 3.66 18.22 -9.06
C ALA A 119 3.82 19.08 -10.30
N GLY A 120 3.24 18.64 -11.41
CA GLY A 120 3.36 19.35 -12.67
C GLY A 120 2.41 20.52 -12.83
N LYS A 121 1.46 20.71 -11.92
CA LYS A 121 0.51 21.82 -12.04
C LYS A 121 1.15 23.13 -11.61
N PRO A 122 1.05 24.17 -12.42
CA PRO A 122 1.51 25.50 -12.00
C PRO A 122 0.62 25.97 -10.86
N LYS A 123 1.23 26.69 -9.95
CA LYS A 123 0.48 27.26 -8.83
C LYS A 123 -0.26 28.51 -9.28
#